data_b54a81ea4110fccc26530ab9766b0732
#
_entry.id   b54a81ea4110fccc26530ab9766b0732
#
_cell.length_a   1.000
_cell.length_b   1.000
_cell.length_c   1.000
_cell.angle_alpha   90.00
_cell.angle_beta   90.00
_cell.angle_gamma   90.00
#
_symmetry.space_group_name_H-M   'P 1'
#
loop_
_entity.id
_entity.type
_entity.pdbx_description
1 polymer ?
#
loop_
_entity_poly.entity_id
_entity_poly.type
_entity_poly.pdbx_seq_one_letter_code
_entity_poly.pdbx_strand_id
1 'polypeptide(L)'
;MEVFTWRTSPLXXXXPVCFEVERRLIAELDIPVMHDDQHATAIVTLAGLMNALKVVGKKLEDISVTINGAGAAGIAIALLLLDAGVTKMKMVDSRGIIANGREGMNPEKDSLARRINPEGTLGTLAEALQGAHVFIGVSKPGLVSQDMVRSMAAQAIIFALANPTPEIMPDEAKAAGAAVIATGRSDFPNQVNNVLVYPGLFRGLLDARASRLTPEMKIAAATALASTVATPTADEILPSIIDFNPAQTIADSLRKL
;
A
#
# COMPACT_ATOMS: atom_id res chain seq x y z
N MET A 1 -12.71 25.63 6.07
CA MET A 1 -11.37 25.10 5.76
C MET A 1 -11.48 24.16 4.57
N GLU A 2 -10.50 24.19 3.69
CA GLU A 2 -10.51 23.36 2.47
C GLU A 2 -9.43 22.29 2.55
N VAL A 3 -9.61 21.20 1.81
CA VAL A 3 -8.60 20.17 1.61
C VAL A 3 -8.29 20.11 0.12
N PHE A 4 -7.04 20.13 -0.22
CA PHE A 4 -6.62 20.02 -1.61
C PHE A 4 -6.33 18.56 -1.95
N THR A 5 -7.02 18.03 -2.94
CA THR A 5 -6.75 16.72 -3.51
C THR A 5 -6.53 16.84 -5.02
N TRP A 6 -5.69 15.99 -5.56
CA TRP A 6 -5.42 15.98 -6.99
C TRP A 6 -5.04 14.57 -7.47
N ARG A 7 -5.31 14.34 -8.74
CA ARG A 7 -4.92 13.10 -9.42
C ARG A 7 -4.07 13.45 -10.62
N THR A 8 -3.02 12.71 -10.83
CA THR A 8 -2.17 12.93 -12.01
C THR A 8 -2.87 12.41 -13.27
N SER A 9 -2.69 13.14 -14.36
CA SER A 9 -3.06 12.61 -15.67
C SER A 9 -2.14 11.42 -16.03
N PRO A 10 -2.49 10.61 -17.01
CA PRO A 10 -1.60 9.53 -17.46
C PRO A 10 -0.18 10.00 -17.84
N LEU A 11 -0.05 11.23 -18.24
CA LEU A 11 1.26 11.85 -18.55
C LEU A 11 2.05 12.28 -17.32
N UNK A 12 1.41 12.47 -16.40
CA UNK A 12 2.02 12.90 -15.20
C UNK A 12 2.28 11.78 -14.24
N UNK A 13 1.93 11.02 -14.59
CA UNK A 13 2.13 9.94 -13.87
C UNK A 13 3.51 9.57 -13.74
N UNK A 14 4.11 10.18 -14.16
CA UNK A 14 5.39 9.93 -14.03
C UNK A 14 5.69 10.16 -12.64
N UNK A 15 5.97 9.41 -12.24
CA UNK A 15 6.21 9.36 -11.08
C UNK A 15 6.87 10.38 -10.51
N PRO A 16 7.97 10.79 -11.07
CA PRO A 16 8.72 11.79 -10.27
C PRO A 16 7.97 13.11 -10.08
N VAL A 17 7.20 13.52 -11.10
CA VAL A 17 6.53 14.83 -11.07
C VAL A 17 5.51 14.93 -9.93
N CYS A 18 4.76 13.87 -9.67
CA CYS A 18 3.72 13.92 -8.63
C CYS A 18 4.30 14.18 -7.22
N PHE A 19 5.46 13.63 -6.92
CA PHE A 19 6.12 13.86 -5.63
C PHE A 19 6.56 15.32 -5.48
N GLU A 20 7.11 15.88 -6.55
CA GLU A 20 7.55 17.28 -6.54
C GLU A 20 6.36 18.24 -6.38
N VAL A 21 5.29 18.01 -7.16
CA VAL A 21 4.07 18.84 -7.07
C VAL A 21 3.50 18.78 -5.67
N GLU A 22 3.38 17.59 -5.09
CA GLU A 22 2.86 17.45 -3.72
C GLU A 22 3.74 18.18 -2.71
N ARG A 23 5.05 18.00 -2.76
CA ARG A 23 5.96 18.70 -1.84
C ARG A 23 5.81 20.21 -1.93
N ARG A 24 5.71 20.75 -3.15
CA ARG A 24 5.53 22.18 -3.37
C ARG A 24 4.19 22.68 -2.84
N LEU A 25 3.11 21.96 -3.13
CA LEU A 25 1.79 22.35 -2.62
C LEU A 25 1.75 22.31 -1.09
N ILE A 26 2.35 21.29 -0.48
CA ILE A 26 2.45 21.19 0.98
C ILE A 26 3.23 22.40 1.55
N ALA A 27 4.29 22.83 0.86
CA ALA A 27 5.11 23.94 1.33
C ALA A 27 4.43 25.31 1.13
N GLU A 28 3.61 25.46 0.10
CA GLU A 28 3.02 26.74 -0.32
C GLU A 28 1.62 26.98 0.26
N LEU A 29 0.89 25.90 0.62
CA LEU A 29 -0.51 26.01 1.05
C LEU A 29 -0.64 25.76 2.55
N ASP A 30 -1.57 26.49 3.18
CA ASP A 30 -1.89 26.33 4.60
C ASP A 30 -3.18 25.50 4.78
N ILE A 31 -3.32 24.47 3.94
CA ILE A 31 -4.41 23.49 4.02
C ILE A 31 -3.81 22.09 3.80
N PRO A 32 -4.46 21.03 4.29
CA PRO A 32 -3.92 19.69 4.06
C PRO A 32 -3.96 19.35 2.58
N VAL A 33 -2.84 18.88 2.08
CA VAL A 33 -2.67 18.44 0.69
C VAL A 33 -2.51 16.93 0.70
N MET A 34 -3.21 16.24 -0.20
CA MET A 34 -2.99 14.81 -0.37
C MET A 34 -3.14 14.38 -1.82
N HIS A 35 -2.32 13.45 -2.21
CA HIS A 35 -2.37 12.79 -3.51
C HIS A 35 -3.05 11.43 -3.36
N ASP A 36 -4.16 11.23 -4.07
CA ASP A 36 -4.97 10.02 -3.98
C ASP A 36 -4.16 8.75 -4.16
N ASP A 37 -3.51 8.64 -5.33
CA ASP A 37 -2.82 7.41 -5.71
C ASP A 37 -1.62 7.08 -4.80
N GLN A 38 -1.21 8.02 -3.97
CA GLN A 38 -0.21 7.79 -2.94
C GLN A 38 -0.88 7.41 -1.63
N HIS A 39 -1.60 8.35 -1.03
CA HIS A 39 -1.98 8.23 0.39
C HIS A 39 -3.17 7.31 0.63
N ALA A 40 -4.23 7.40 -0.19
CA ALA A 40 -5.37 6.52 0.04
C ALA A 40 -5.01 5.07 -0.27
N THR A 41 -4.22 4.85 -1.34
CA THR A 41 -3.74 3.50 -1.68
C THR A 41 -2.89 2.92 -0.54
N ALA A 42 -1.99 3.71 0.04
CA ALA A 42 -1.15 3.24 1.14
C ALA A 42 -1.99 2.91 2.39
N ILE A 43 -2.95 3.77 2.72
CA ILE A 43 -3.82 3.60 3.91
C ILE A 43 -4.69 2.34 3.77
N VAL A 44 -5.37 2.16 2.61
CA VAL A 44 -6.23 0.98 2.43
C VAL A 44 -5.40 -0.31 2.39
N THR A 45 -4.20 -0.27 1.81
CA THR A 45 -3.30 -1.43 1.77
C THR A 45 -2.85 -1.79 3.19
N LEU A 46 -2.46 -0.81 4.01
CA LEU A 46 -2.07 -1.07 5.40
C LEU A 46 -3.25 -1.63 6.21
N ALA A 47 -4.45 -1.08 6.04
CA ALA A 47 -5.65 -1.57 6.73
C ALA A 47 -5.93 -3.05 6.39
N GLY A 48 -5.93 -3.37 5.10
CA GLY A 48 -6.10 -4.77 4.65
C GLY A 48 -5.00 -5.68 5.18
N LEU A 49 -3.74 -5.20 5.16
CA LEU A 49 -2.62 -5.99 5.68
C LEU A 49 -2.76 -6.27 7.18
N MET A 50 -3.17 -5.27 7.97
CA MET A 50 -3.40 -5.48 9.42
C MET A 50 -4.37 -6.63 9.67
N ASN A 51 -5.46 -6.69 8.91
CA ASN A 51 -6.45 -7.76 9.07
C ASN A 51 -5.98 -9.09 8.46
N ALA A 52 -5.29 -9.06 7.31
CA ALA A 52 -4.69 -10.26 6.74
C ALA A 52 -3.70 -10.91 7.72
N LEU A 53 -2.93 -10.09 8.45
CA LEU A 53 -1.98 -10.60 9.46
C LEU A 53 -2.70 -11.27 10.62
N LYS A 54 -3.86 -10.75 11.05
CA LYS A 54 -4.68 -11.43 12.07
C LYS A 54 -5.13 -12.82 11.59
N VAL A 55 -5.56 -12.90 10.31
CA VAL A 55 -6.01 -14.18 9.71
C VAL A 55 -4.89 -15.22 9.73
N VAL A 56 -3.65 -14.83 9.40
CA VAL A 56 -2.53 -15.78 9.33
C VAL A 56 -1.74 -15.88 10.64
N GLY A 57 -2.14 -15.17 11.69
CA GLY A 57 -1.49 -15.24 13.01
C GLY A 57 -0.08 -14.67 13.03
N LYS A 58 0.20 -13.64 12.22
CA LYS A 58 1.53 -13.01 12.16
C LYS A 58 1.45 -11.56 12.65
N LYS A 59 2.59 -10.99 13.05
CA LYS A 59 2.69 -9.60 13.48
C LYS A 59 3.43 -8.76 12.45
N LEU A 60 3.13 -7.48 12.42
CA LEU A 60 3.69 -6.54 11.45
C LEU A 60 5.23 -6.46 11.52
N GLU A 61 5.78 -6.52 12.74
CA GLU A 61 7.22 -6.45 12.96
C GLU A 61 7.99 -7.72 12.52
N ASP A 62 7.29 -8.84 12.36
CA ASP A 62 7.92 -10.13 12.05
C ASP A 62 7.95 -10.46 10.55
N ILE A 63 7.18 -9.74 9.74
CA ILE A 63 7.01 -10.08 8.33
C ILE A 63 8.11 -9.48 7.46
N SER A 64 8.33 -10.15 6.32
CA SER A 64 9.09 -9.59 5.21
C SER A 64 8.13 -9.31 4.05
N VAL A 65 8.25 -8.11 3.47
CA VAL A 65 7.34 -7.61 2.44
C VAL A 65 8.10 -7.38 1.15
N THR A 66 7.58 -7.88 0.04
CA THR A 66 8.07 -7.56 -1.31
C THR A 66 7.03 -6.70 -2.02
N ILE A 67 7.43 -5.50 -2.43
CA ILE A 67 6.58 -4.57 -3.18
C ILE A 67 7.07 -4.53 -4.63
N ASN A 68 6.19 -4.82 -5.59
CA ASN A 68 6.51 -4.74 -7.01
C ASN A 68 5.82 -3.54 -7.64
N GLY A 69 6.62 -2.56 -8.05
CA GLY A 69 6.18 -1.28 -8.60
C GLY A 69 6.69 -0.11 -7.77
N ALA A 70 7.76 0.53 -8.22
CA ALA A 70 8.39 1.67 -7.53
C ALA A 70 7.90 3.01 -8.10
N GLY A 71 6.59 3.11 -8.27
CA GLY A 71 5.88 4.34 -8.65
C GLY A 71 5.26 5.03 -7.44
N ALA A 72 4.33 5.96 -7.69
CA ALA A 72 3.70 6.76 -6.64
C ALA A 72 3.08 5.89 -5.54
N ALA A 73 2.24 4.93 -5.92
CA ALA A 73 1.57 4.04 -4.96
C ALA A 73 2.58 3.18 -4.19
N GLY A 74 3.51 2.52 -4.91
CA GLY A 74 4.45 1.60 -4.26
C GLY A 74 5.35 2.31 -3.25
N ILE A 75 5.88 3.48 -3.61
CA ILE A 75 6.73 4.26 -2.68
C ILE A 75 5.91 4.71 -1.46
N ALA A 76 4.68 5.18 -1.68
CA ALA A 76 3.82 5.61 -0.56
C ALA A 76 3.47 4.44 0.37
N ILE A 77 3.17 3.26 -0.20
CA ILE A 77 2.93 2.04 0.59
C ILE A 77 4.17 1.69 1.41
N ALA A 78 5.35 1.67 0.76
CA ALA A 78 6.61 1.33 1.45
C ALA A 78 6.88 2.27 2.62
N LEU A 79 6.73 3.58 2.40
CA LEU A 79 6.97 4.57 3.45
C LEU A 79 5.99 4.38 4.62
N LEU A 80 4.70 4.18 4.33
CA LEU A 80 3.71 3.99 5.39
C LEU A 80 3.94 2.68 6.15
N LEU A 81 4.35 1.61 5.46
CA LEU A 81 4.68 0.34 6.13
C LEU A 81 5.91 0.48 7.03
N LEU A 82 6.93 1.25 6.61
CA LEU A 82 8.10 1.56 7.46
C LEU A 82 7.65 2.33 8.71
N ASP A 83 6.81 3.35 8.52
CA ASP A 83 6.30 4.17 9.63
C ASP A 83 5.43 3.33 10.58
N ALA A 84 4.76 2.29 10.06
CA ALA A 84 3.95 1.36 10.85
C ALA A 84 4.78 0.25 11.53
N GLY A 85 6.10 0.17 11.25
CA GLY A 85 7.00 -0.76 11.94
C GLY A 85 7.50 -1.97 11.14
N VAL A 86 7.20 -2.04 9.84
CA VAL A 86 7.78 -3.10 8.99
C VAL A 86 9.27 -2.80 8.78
N THR A 87 10.13 -3.73 9.13
CA THR A 87 11.58 -3.53 9.04
C THR A 87 12.24 -4.29 7.89
N LYS A 88 11.62 -5.36 7.40
CA LYS A 88 12.18 -6.21 6.34
C LYS A 88 11.39 -6.00 5.06
N MET A 89 11.95 -5.25 4.11
CA MET A 89 11.24 -4.90 2.89
C MET A 89 12.17 -4.94 1.68
N LYS A 90 11.66 -5.44 0.56
CA LYS A 90 12.30 -5.31 -0.75
C LYS A 90 11.32 -4.62 -1.68
N MET A 91 11.82 -3.71 -2.51
CA MET A 91 11.03 -3.11 -3.58
C MET A 91 11.65 -3.42 -4.93
N VAL A 92 10.78 -3.74 -5.90
CA VAL A 92 11.22 -4.18 -7.23
C VAL A 92 10.61 -3.24 -8.28
N ASP A 93 11.41 -2.83 -9.23
CA ASP A 93 10.91 -2.12 -10.42
C ASP A 93 11.26 -2.92 -11.68
N SER A 94 11.10 -2.33 -12.86
CA SER A 94 11.34 -3.01 -14.15
C SER A 94 12.78 -3.48 -14.36
N ARG A 95 13.71 -3.03 -13.51
CA ARG A 95 15.14 -3.42 -13.58
C ARG A 95 15.56 -4.34 -12.44
N GLY A 96 14.61 -4.77 -11.58
CA GLY A 96 14.90 -5.61 -10.42
C GLY A 96 14.81 -4.87 -9.09
N ILE A 97 15.41 -5.44 -8.06
CA ILE A 97 15.36 -4.89 -6.69
C ILE A 97 16.03 -3.51 -6.66
N ILE A 98 15.33 -2.51 -6.10
CA ILE A 98 15.96 -1.19 -5.87
C ILE A 98 16.97 -1.31 -4.72
N ALA A 99 18.11 -0.70 -4.90
CA ALA A 99 19.25 -0.88 -3.97
C ALA A 99 20.06 0.41 -3.90
N ASN A 100 20.63 0.64 -2.73
CA ASN A 100 21.51 1.78 -2.53
C ASN A 100 22.66 1.72 -3.57
N GLY A 101 22.85 2.80 -4.31
CA GLY A 101 23.90 2.91 -5.33
C GLY A 101 23.54 2.29 -6.69
N ARG A 102 22.33 1.73 -6.88
CA ARG A 102 21.93 1.19 -8.18
C ARG A 102 21.73 2.32 -9.19
N GLU A 103 22.30 2.17 -10.38
CA GLU A 103 22.19 3.18 -11.45
C GLU A 103 20.76 3.34 -11.97
N GLY A 104 20.44 4.55 -12.43
CA GLY A 104 19.19 4.86 -13.10
C GLY A 104 17.97 4.96 -12.19
N MET A 105 18.21 5.26 -10.92
CA MET A 105 17.13 5.54 -9.97
C MET A 105 16.83 7.03 -9.88
N ASN A 106 15.57 7.37 -9.62
CA ASN A 106 15.19 8.75 -9.31
C ASN A 106 15.42 9.02 -7.80
N PRO A 107 15.37 10.29 -7.36
CA PRO A 107 15.66 10.63 -5.97
C PRO A 107 14.78 9.89 -4.94
N GLU A 108 13.51 9.67 -5.26
CA GLU A 108 12.57 8.98 -4.36
C GLU A 108 12.96 7.52 -4.17
N LYS A 109 13.27 6.82 -5.26
CA LYS A 109 13.73 5.42 -5.19
C LYS A 109 15.05 5.32 -4.45
N ASP A 110 15.96 6.24 -4.72
CA ASP A 110 17.28 6.25 -4.10
C ASP A 110 17.16 6.48 -2.59
N SER A 111 16.34 7.44 -2.19
CA SER A 111 16.07 7.71 -0.77
C SER A 111 15.46 6.49 -0.08
N LEU A 112 14.48 5.85 -0.71
CA LEU A 112 13.85 4.65 -0.15
C LEU A 112 14.83 3.48 -0.10
N ALA A 113 15.62 3.27 -1.15
CA ALA A 113 16.60 2.17 -1.21
C ALA A 113 17.62 2.24 -0.06
N ARG A 114 18.06 3.45 0.31
CA ARG A 114 18.96 3.63 1.47
C ARG A 114 18.33 3.15 2.78
N ARG A 115 16.99 3.19 2.90
CA ARG A 115 16.27 2.76 4.12
C ARG A 115 16.00 1.26 4.13
N ILE A 116 15.64 0.66 2.96
CA ILE A 116 15.16 -0.73 2.91
C ILE A 116 16.21 -1.71 2.35
N ASN A 117 17.24 -1.21 1.68
CA ASN A 117 18.28 -2.06 1.06
C ASN A 117 19.62 -1.32 1.05
N PRO A 118 20.13 -0.92 2.22
CA PRO A 118 21.37 -0.17 2.32
C PRO A 118 22.60 -0.97 1.87
N GLU A 119 22.50 -2.30 1.94
CA GLU A 119 23.58 -3.23 1.57
C GLU A 119 23.75 -3.39 0.06
N GLY A 120 22.80 -2.86 -0.73
CA GLY A 120 22.89 -2.88 -2.18
C GLY A 120 22.57 -4.23 -2.82
N THR A 121 21.80 -5.09 -2.16
CA THR A 121 21.44 -6.41 -2.70
C THR A 121 20.63 -6.24 -3.98
N LEU A 122 21.09 -6.84 -5.08
CA LEU A 122 20.39 -6.82 -6.36
C LEU A 122 19.65 -8.15 -6.58
N GLY A 123 18.74 -8.17 -7.55
CA GLY A 123 18.03 -9.39 -7.89
C GLY A 123 16.74 -9.12 -8.66
N THR A 124 16.11 -10.19 -9.06
CA THR A 124 14.84 -10.21 -9.81
C THR A 124 13.64 -10.20 -8.86
N LEU A 125 12.44 -10.10 -9.43
CA LEU A 125 11.20 -10.24 -8.66
C LEU A 125 11.10 -11.64 -8.02
N ALA A 126 11.49 -12.69 -8.76
CA ALA A 126 11.45 -14.06 -8.23
C ALA A 126 12.34 -14.21 -7.00
N GLU A 127 13.55 -13.65 -7.05
CA GLU A 127 14.47 -13.69 -5.90
C GLU A 127 13.99 -12.82 -4.74
N ALA A 128 13.31 -11.72 -5.03
CA ALA A 128 12.72 -10.88 -3.98
C ALA A 128 11.59 -11.59 -3.24
N LEU A 129 10.83 -12.46 -3.94
CA LEU A 129 9.71 -13.19 -3.38
C LEU A 129 10.12 -14.41 -2.54
N GLN A 130 11.33 -14.94 -2.74
CA GLN A 130 11.78 -16.12 -1.97
C GLN A 130 11.73 -15.83 -0.46
N GLY A 131 10.92 -16.61 0.26
CA GLY A 131 10.75 -16.47 1.70
C GLY A 131 10.00 -15.22 2.15
N ALA A 132 9.47 -14.41 1.23
CA ALA A 132 8.66 -13.23 1.60
C ALA A 132 7.32 -13.67 2.19
N HIS A 133 6.86 -12.99 3.24
CA HIS A 133 5.56 -13.25 3.86
C HIS A 133 4.42 -12.55 3.10
N VAL A 134 4.71 -11.38 2.53
CA VAL A 134 3.71 -10.54 1.88
C VAL A 134 4.24 -10.08 0.52
N PHE A 135 3.40 -10.20 -0.49
CA PHE A 135 3.60 -9.57 -1.79
C PHE A 135 2.58 -8.44 -1.97
N ILE A 136 3.03 -7.29 -2.42
CA ILE A 136 2.17 -6.17 -2.81
C ILE A 136 2.57 -5.73 -4.22
N GLY A 137 1.67 -5.95 -5.18
CA GLY A 137 1.86 -5.55 -6.56
C GLY A 137 1.07 -4.30 -6.90
N VAL A 138 1.73 -3.29 -7.45
CA VAL A 138 1.13 -2.04 -7.96
C VAL A 138 1.79 -1.68 -9.29
N SER A 139 1.92 -2.66 -10.18
CA SER A 139 2.74 -2.54 -11.38
C SER A 139 1.98 -2.96 -12.64
N LYS A 140 2.29 -4.13 -13.18
CA LYS A 140 1.75 -4.62 -14.46
C LYS A 140 1.14 -6.00 -14.30
N PRO A 141 0.15 -6.34 -15.12
CA PRO A 141 -0.48 -7.67 -15.03
C PRO A 141 0.47 -8.83 -15.31
N GLY A 142 0.20 -9.97 -14.69
CA GLY A 142 0.80 -11.26 -15.04
C GLY A 142 2.28 -11.40 -14.71
N LEU A 143 2.81 -10.59 -13.78
CA LEU A 143 4.24 -10.63 -13.44
C LEU A 143 4.59 -11.69 -12.41
N VAL A 144 3.61 -12.24 -11.70
CA VAL A 144 3.84 -13.22 -10.63
C VAL A 144 3.32 -14.59 -11.07
N SER A 145 4.19 -15.58 -11.07
CA SER A 145 3.83 -16.96 -11.40
C SER A 145 3.45 -17.75 -10.12
N GLN A 146 2.77 -18.89 -10.31
CA GLN A 146 2.47 -19.78 -9.21
C GLN A 146 3.75 -20.25 -8.49
N ASP A 147 4.84 -20.50 -9.24
CA ASP A 147 6.10 -20.95 -8.63
C ASP A 147 6.71 -19.84 -7.74
N MET A 148 6.57 -18.59 -8.14
CA MET A 148 6.98 -17.46 -7.28
C MET A 148 6.17 -17.47 -5.98
N VAL A 149 4.85 -17.69 -6.04
CA VAL A 149 4.01 -17.77 -4.84
C VAL A 149 4.44 -18.97 -3.98
N ARG A 150 4.69 -20.15 -4.58
CA ARG A 150 5.17 -21.32 -3.84
C ARG A 150 6.51 -21.11 -3.14
N SER A 151 7.35 -20.19 -3.66
CA SER A 151 8.65 -19.89 -3.05
C SER A 151 8.53 -18.94 -1.85
N MET A 152 7.37 -18.33 -1.62
CA MET A 152 7.14 -17.46 -0.49
C MET A 152 7.05 -18.24 0.82
N ALA A 153 7.05 -17.51 1.92
CA ALA A 153 6.90 -18.10 3.26
C ALA A 153 5.50 -18.72 3.41
N ALA A 154 5.37 -19.69 4.29
CA ALA A 154 4.07 -20.31 4.63
C ALA A 154 3.06 -19.25 5.03
N GLN A 155 1.80 -19.47 4.68
CA GLN A 155 0.70 -18.53 4.94
C GLN A 155 0.97 -17.19 4.23
N ALA A 156 1.35 -17.24 2.95
CA ALA A 156 1.64 -16.04 2.15
C ALA A 156 0.41 -15.16 1.96
N ILE A 157 0.61 -13.84 2.00
CA ILE A 157 -0.42 -12.83 1.75
C ILE A 157 -0.10 -12.17 0.42
N ILE A 158 -1.08 -12.11 -0.49
CA ILE A 158 -0.92 -11.58 -1.85
C ILE A 158 -1.88 -10.38 -2.05
N PHE A 159 -1.32 -9.21 -2.27
CA PHE A 159 -2.07 -8.02 -2.69
C PHE A 159 -1.68 -7.73 -4.14
N ALA A 160 -2.47 -8.21 -5.10
CA ALA A 160 -2.20 -8.05 -6.54
C ALA A 160 -3.11 -6.93 -7.07
N LEU A 161 -2.62 -5.68 -7.00
CA LEU A 161 -3.44 -4.48 -7.15
C LEU A 161 -3.36 -3.83 -8.54
N ALA A 162 -2.63 -4.42 -9.50
CA ALA A 162 -2.60 -3.90 -10.87
C ALA A 162 -4.00 -3.93 -11.49
N ASN A 163 -4.36 -2.88 -12.21
CA ASN A 163 -5.66 -2.74 -12.86
C ASN A 163 -5.47 -2.56 -14.38
N PRO A 164 -6.36 -3.16 -15.22
CA PRO A 164 -7.53 -3.97 -14.85
C PRO A 164 -7.24 -5.44 -14.54
N THR A 165 -6.05 -5.92 -14.83
CA THR A 165 -5.66 -7.33 -14.61
C THR A 165 -4.57 -7.37 -13.53
N PRO A 166 -4.74 -8.20 -12.49
CA PRO A 166 -3.75 -8.29 -11.40
C PRO A 166 -2.41 -8.90 -11.84
N GLU A 167 -1.40 -8.77 -10.99
CA GLU A 167 -0.08 -9.40 -11.20
C GLU A 167 -0.15 -10.93 -11.22
N ILE A 168 -1.14 -11.50 -10.53
CA ILE A 168 -1.50 -12.93 -10.57
C ILE A 168 -3.01 -13.02 -10.31
N MET A 169 -3.70 -13.91 -10.99
CA MET A 169 -5.14 -14.09 -10.77
C MET A 169 -5.39 -14.76 -9.42
N PRO A 170 -6.48 -14.40 -8.70
CA PRO A 170 -6.74 -14.96 -7.37
C PRO A 170 -6.81 -16.47 -7.31
N ASP A 171 -7.43 -17.11 -8.29
CA ASP A 171 -7.51 -18.57 -8.36
C ASP A 171 -6.11 -19.21 -8.53
N GLU A 172 -5.23 -18.59 -9.32
CA GLU A 172 -3.86 -19.06 -9.50
C GLU A 172 -3.04 -18.88 -8.20
N ALA A 173 -3.19 -17.75 -7.52
CA ALA A 173 -2.50 -17.49 -6.25
C ALA A 173 -2.98 -18.49 -5.17
N LYS A 174 -4.29 -18.74 -5.11
CA LYS A 174 -4.88 -19.72 -4.18
C LYS A 174 -4.38 -21.13 -4.47
N ALA A 175 -4.34 -21.53 -5.75
CA ALA A 175 -3.81 -22.84 -6.16
C ALA A 175 -2.33 -22.99 -5.82
N ALA A 176 -1.59 -21.89 -5.74
CA ALA A 176 -0.17 -21.88 -5.37
C ALA A 176 0.04 -21.86 -3.84
N GLY A 177 -1.02 -21.75 -3.03
CA GLY A 177 -0.95 -21.84 -1.57
C GLY A 177 -1.01 -20.51 -0.83
N ALA A 178 -1.38 -19.42 -1.50
CA ALA A 178 -1.60 -18.14 -0.82
C ALA A 178 -2.75 -18.24 0.19
N ALA A 179 -2.55 -17.73 1.40
CA ALA A 179 -3.54 -17.82 2.48
C ALA A 179 -4.57 -16.70 2.42
N VAL A 180 -4.15 -15.50 2.02
CA VAL A 180 -5.04 -14.33 1.87
C VAL A 180 -4.69 -13.66 0.54
N ILE A 181 -5.72 -13.36 -0.25
CA ILE A 181 -5.54 -12.73 -1.56
C ILE A 181 -6.46 -11.50 -1.64
N ALA A 182 -5.91 -10.37 -2.10
CA ALA A 182 -6.64 -9.14 -2.31
C ALA A 182 -6.29 -8.55 -3.68
N THR A 183 -7.25 -7.89 -4.31
CA THR A 183 -7.04 -7.24 -5.62
C THR A 183 -7.69 -5.86 -5.64
N GLY A 184 -7.42 -5.09 -6.69
CA GLY A 184 -8.13 -3.83 -6.94
C GLY A 184 -9.53 -4.03 -7.55
N ARG A 185 -9.91 -5.26 -7.91
CA ARG A 185 -11.13 -5.56 -8.66
C ARG A 185 -12.31 -5.82 -7.72
N SER A 186 -13.49 -5.38 -8.16
CA SER A 186 -14.74 -5.52 -7.39
C SER A 186 -15.41 -6.90 -7.58
N ASP A 187 -14.92 -7.69 -8.54
CA ASP A 187 -15.51 -9.02 -8.81
C ASP A 187 -14.81 -10.14 -8.04
N PHE A 188 -13.86 -9.80 -7.16
CA PHE A 188 -13.19 -10.76 -6.28
C PHE A 188 -13.32 -10.31 -4.82
N PRO A 189 -13.21 -11.23 -3.86
CA PRO A 189 -13.13 -10.88 -2.43
C PRO A 189 -11.96 -9.94 -2.13
N ASN A 190 -12.04 -9.23 -1.01
CA ASN A 190 -10.98 -8.36 -0.52
C ASN A 190 -10.60 -7.26 -1.52
N GLN A 191 -11.60 -6.53 -2.03
CA GLN A 191 -11.32 -5.41 -2.91
C GLN A 191 -10.56 -4.31 -2.15
N VAL A 192 -9.36 -3.97 -2.61
CA VAL A 192 -8.56 -2.84 -2.09
C VAL A 192 -8.92 -1.61 -2.94
N ASN A 193 -9.69 -0.70 -2.34
CA ASN A 193 -10.22 0.45 -3.07
C ASN A 193 -10.11 1.72 -2.24
N ASN A 194 -9.54 2.76 -2.84
CA ASN A 194 -9.31 4.08 -2.21
C ASN A 194 -10.61 4.71 -1.68
N VAL A 195 -11.76 4.37 -2.25
CA VAL A 195 -13.06 4.91 -1.82
C VAL A 195 -13.36 4.59 -0.35
N LEU A 196 -12.81 3.52 0.20
CA LEU A 196 -12.95 3.18 1.62
C LEU A 196 -12.27 4.21 2.54
N VAL A 197 -11.31 4.96 2.03
CA VAL A 197 -10.50 5.90 2.82
C VAL A 197 -11.00 7.33 2.70
N TYR A 198 -11.31 7.76 1.47
CA TYR A 198 -11.49 9.17 1.15
C TYR A 198 -12.48 9.94 1.99
N PRO A 199 -13.77 9.53 2.03
CA PRO A 199 -14.73 10.40 2.71
C PRO A 199 -14.37 10.63 4.17
N GLY A 200 -13.89 9.57 4.84
CA GLY A 200 -13.49 9.64 6.25
C GLY A 200 -12.23 10.46 6.46
N LEU A 201 -11.25 10.30 5.59
CA LEU A 201 -9.99 11.03 5.71
C LEU A 201 -10.22 12.53 5.56
N PHE A 202 -10.96 12.95 4.51
CA PHE A 202 -11.29 14.36 4.32
C PHE A 202 -12.08 14.92 5.49
N ARG A 203 -13.12 14.22 5.90
CA ARG A 203 -13.96 14.66 7.01
C ARG A 203 -13.12 14.83 8.29
N GLY A 204 -12.27 13.84 8.58
CA GLY A 204 -11.43 13.87 9.78
C GLY A 204 -10.42 15.01 9.77
N LEU A 205 -9.76 15.25 8.62
CA LEU A 205 -8.80 16.36 8.49
C LEU A 205 -9.46 17.72 8.70
N LEU A 206 -10.66 17.90 8.12
CA LEU A 206 -11.43 19.15 8.27
C LEU A 206 -11.88 19.35 9.73
N ASP A 207 -12.41 18.31 10.36
CA ASP A 207 -12.89 18.37 11.74
C ASP A 207 -11.75 18.63 12.74
N ALA A 208 -10.57 18.02 12.48
CA ALA A 208 -9.38 18.23 13.31
C ALA A 208 -8.70 19.57 13.02
N ARG A 209 -9.13 20.30 12.00
CA ARG A 209 -8.48 21.54 11.51
C ARG A 209 -6.99 21.31 11.24
N ALA A 210 -6.67 20.11 10.72
CA ALA A 210 -5.28 19.75 10.45
C ALA A 210 -4.74 20.57 9.26
N SER A 211 -3.52 21.05 9.37
CA SER A 211 -2.84 21.73 8.26
C SER A 211 -2.02 20.75 7.41
N ARG A 212 -1.79 19.54 7.91
CA ARG A 212 -0.97 18.52 7.23
C ARG A 212 -1.56 17.12 7.49
N LEU A 213 -1.34 16.22 6.54
CA LEU A 213 -1.65 14.79 6.71
C LEU A 213 -0.36 14.08 7.17
N THR A 214 -0.28 13.77 8.46
CA THR A 214 0.94 13.16 9.04
C THR A 214 0.95 11.64 8.92
N PRO A 215 2.12 10.99 9.09
CA PRO A 215 2.18 9.52 9.15
C PRO A 215 1.28 8.91 10.23
N GLU A 216 1.20 9.53 11.40
CA GLU A 216 0.36 9.07 12.52
C GLU A 216 -1.11 9.10 12.12
N MET A 217 -1.55 10.14 11.44
CA MET A 217 -2.92 10.25 10.93
C MET A 217 -3.23 9.14 9.91
N LYS A 218 -2.28 8.83 9.03
CA LYS A 218 -2.44 7.75 8.04
C LYS A 218 -2.56 6.38 8.73
N ILE A 219 -1.73 6.13 9.74
CA ILE A 219 -1.78 4.88 10.52
C ILE A 219 -3.09 4.80 11.30
N ALA A 220 -3.53 5.91 11.91
CA ALA A 220 -4.81 5.96 12.63
C ALA A 220 -5.99 5.67 11.68
N ALA A 221 -5.98 6.26 10.49
CA ALA A 221 -7.02 6.01 9.48
C ALA A 221 -7.01 4.53 9.04
N ALA A 222 -5.83 3.95 8.82
CA ALA A 222 -5.71 2.53 8.46
C ALA A 222 -6.22 1.62 9.59
N THR A 223 -5.85 1.93 10.82
CA THR A 223 -6.29 1.19 12.01
C THR A 223 -7.81 1.28 12.18
N ALA A 224 -8.36 2.48 12.01
CA ALA A 224 -9.81 2.71 12.08
C ALA A 224 -10.55 1.91 10.99
N LEU A 225 -10.05 1.94 9.76
CA LEU A 225 -10.63 1.16 8.67
C LEU A 225 -10.53 -0.35 8.96
N ALA A 226 -9.38 -0.83 9.39
CA ALA A 226 -9.20 -2.25 9.73
C ALA A 226 -10.18 -2.69 10.84
N SER A 227 -10.43 -1.82 11.83
CA SER A 227 -11.32 -2.15 12.95
C SER A 227 -12.79 -2.33 12.56
N THR A 228 -13.19 -1.87 11.35
CA THR A 228 -14.56 -2.03 10.88
C THR A 228 -14.90 -3.49 10.54
N VAL A 229 -13.88 -4.34 10.35
CA VAL A 229 -14.07 -5.79 10.17
C VAL A 229 -13.72 -6.44 11.52
N ALA A 230 -14.74 -6.75 12.32
CA ALA A 230 -14.56 -7.25 13.69
C ALA A 230 -13.84 -8.61 13.72
N THR A 231 -14.16 -9.49 12.79
CA THR A 231 -13.59 -10.85 12.72
C THR A 231 -13.13 -11.11 11.28
N PRO A 232 -11.90 -10.69 10.94
CA PRO A 232 -11.42 -10.87 9.57
C PRO A 232 -11.23 -12.35 9.22
N THR A 233 -11.52 -12.66 7.95
CA THR A 233 -11.33 -13.99 7.35
C THR A 233 -10.45 -13.87 6.11
N ALA A 234 -10.08 -15.01 5.53
CA ALA A 234 -9.27 -14.98 4.30
C ALA A 234 -9.97 -14.26 3.14
N ASP A 235 -11.30 -14.24 3.15
CA ASP A 235 -12.11 -13.62 2.10
C ASP A 235 -12.75 -12.29 2.53
N GLU A 236 -12.47 -11.80 3.76
CA GLU A 236 -13.02 -10.53 4.26
C GLU A 236 -12.01 -9.83 5.20
N ILE A 237 -11.01 -9.16 4.58
CA ILE A 237 -10.01 -8.35 5.33
C ILE A 237 -10.33 -6.86 5.30
N LEU A 238 -11.26 -6.43 4.44
CA LEU A 238 -11.73 -5.05 4.32
C LEU A 238 -13.26 -5.08 4.17
N PRO A 239 -13.96 -4.03 4.59
CA PRO A 239 -15.42 -4.00 4.43
C PRO A 239 -15.80 -3.86 2.96
N SER A 240 -16.99 -4.37 2.61
CA SER A 240 -17.58 -4.17 1.29
C SER A 240 -17.87 -2.67 1.07
N ILE A 241 -17.50 -2.15 -0.09
CA ILE A 241 -17.78 -0.76 -0.44
C ILE A 241 -19.28 -0.50 -0.69
N ILE A 242 -20.04 -1.56 -0.87
CA ILE A 242 -21.49 -1.46 -1.14
C ILE A 242 -22.27 -1.43 0.18
N ASP A 243 -21.88 -2.28 1.13
CA ASP A 243 -22.66 -2.54 2.33
C ASP A 243 -22.26 -1.71 3.54
N PHE A 244 -21.09 -1.05 3.48
CA PHE A 244 -20.54 -0.37 4.65
C PHE A 244 -19.77 0.91 4.26
N ASN A 245 -20.00 1.96 5.05
CA ASN A 245 -19.30 3.24 4.88
C ASN A 245 -18.42 3.51 6.11
N PRO A 246 -17.11 3.34 6.01
CA PRO A 246 -16.20 3.55 7.15
C PRO A 246 -15.90 5.02 7.46
N ALA A 247 -16.50 5.96 6.74
CA ALA A 247 -16.13 7.38 6.80
C ALA A 247 -16.17 7.95 8.22
N GLN A 248 -17.23 7.64 8.98
CA GLN A 248 -17.35 8.18 10.34
C GLN A 248 -16.28 7.61 11.27
N THR A 249 -16.01 6.30 11.17
CA THR A 249 -14.98 5.64 11.99
C THR A 249 -13.60 6.23 11.74
N ILE A 250 -13.27 6.45 10.46
CA ILE A 250 -11.98 7.08 10.09
C ILE A 250 -11.94 8.52 10.60
N ALA A 251 -13.00 9.32 10.36
CA ALA A 251 -13.02 10.72 10.78
C ALA A 251 -12.85 10.85 12.31
N ASP A 252 -13.53 10.00 13.08
CA ASP A 252 -13.44 10.01 14.54
C ASP A 252 -12.04 9.64 15.04
N SER A 253 -11.32 8.79 14.31
CA SER A 253 -9.94 8.44 14.68
C SER A 253 -8.99 9.62 14.54
N LEU A 254 -9.21 10.47 13.53
CA LEU A 254 -8.36 11.64 13.29
C LEU A 254 -8.64 12.79 14.26
N ARG A 255 -9.89 12.92 14.72
CA ARG A 255 -10.24 13.96 15.72
C ARG A 255 -9.55 13.73 17.07
N LYS A 256 -9.07 12.53 17.34
CA LYS A 256 -8.44 12.16 18.62
C LYS A 256 -6.93 12.43 18.63
N LEU A 257 -6.35 12.82 17.50
CA LEU A 257 -4.94 13.16 17.35
C LEU A 257 -4.70 14.66 17.53
#